data_96f0fd3dfe27727d767766f1fc73e285
#
_entry.id   96f0fd3dfe27727d767766f1fc73e285
#
_cell.length_a   1.000
_cell.length_b   1.000
_cell.length_c   1.000
_cell.angle_alpha   90.00
_cell.angle_beta   90.00
_cell.angle_gamma   90.00
#
_symmetry.space_group_name_H-M   'P 1'
#
loop_
_entity.id
_entity.type
_entity.pdbx_description
1 polymer ?
#
loop_
_entity_poly.entity_id
_entity_poly.type
_entity_poly.pdbx_seq_one_letter_code
_entity_poly.pdbx_strand_id
1 'polypeptide(L)'
;MASLFALGLIILWLAPQWAPAQAVAWSPPPNPGLTGVFAPNQALSAITEIPVGPAPEHVACDTQGRLYTSLEGGAVLRGTATGDWDIIGNTGGRPLGLRPDRQGGLWIADSMKGLLHMSARGEITVLATSLDGEPLRFVDDLDIDQQGRIWFSDASQRFDYTQVALDFFEGSRTGRLLRYDSHTQKTEVMMDGLFFANGVTLGHNEDYVLVNETGMGRVHRLWLKGDKAGQRDIFTDELPGTPDNIRFDGEGTFWIAMPSLRADLDALATLPRLRALLSFLPISVLEAAAQPGSFVIGVNPEGEVLHNLQDQDNPFHYITGVTPCGNNLYLGSLQTEAIGVLARP
;
A
#
# COMPACT_ATOMS: atom_id res chain seq x y z
N MET A 1 31.47 29.90 26.62
CA MET A 1 30.86 29.79 25.31
C MET A 1 31.39 28.56 24.53
N ALA A 2 32.70 28.34 24.41
CA ALA A 2 33.28 27.18 23.72
C ALA A 2 32.81 25.82 24.27
N SER A 3 32.67 25.66 25.59
CA SER A 3 32.25 24.42 26.24
C SER A 3 30.79 24.09 25.99
N LEU A 4 29.89 25.08 25.89
CA LEU A 4 28.48 24.89 25.56
C LEU A 4 28.29 24.51 24.07
N PHE A 5 29.12 25.09 23.19
CA PHE A 5 29.13 24.77 21.79
C PHE A 5 29.63 23.34 21.53
N ALA A 6 30.70 22.92 22.22
CA ALA A 6 31.23 21.57 22.17
C ALA A 6 30.22 20.55 22.73
N LEU A 7 29.53 20.84 23.82
CA LEU A 7 28.47 20.00 24.38
C LEU A 7 27.29 19.85 23.39
N GLY A 8 26.87 20.97 22.76
CA GLY A 8 25.84 20.95 21.72
C GLY A 8 26.19 20.04 20.52
N LEU A 9 27.45 20.12 20.06
CA LEU A 9 27.93 19.26 18.97
C LEU A 9 27.98 17.79 19.38
N ILE A 10 28.37 17.47 20.63
CA ILE A 10 28.36 16.10 21.14
C ILE A 10 26.92 15.54 21.21
N ILE A 11 25.98 16.34 21.72
CA ILE A 11 24.55 15.96 21.78
C ILE A 11 24.03 15.71 20.37
N LEU A 12 24.27 16.59 19.42
CA LEU A 12 23.85 16.40 18.01
C LEU A 12 24.51 15.18 17.38
N TRP A 13 25.71 14.83 17.78
CA TRP A 13 26.40 13.64 17.26
C TRP A 13 25.87 12.34 17.89
N LEU A 14 25.47 12.34 19.16
CA LEU A 14 24.95 11.19 19.89
C LEU A 14 23.42 11.03 19.79
N ALA A 15 22.68 12.12 19.58
CA ALA A 15 21.21 12.11 19.55
C ALA A 15 20.61 11.03 18.60
N PRO A 16 21.17 10.77 17.39
CA PRO A 16 20.66 9.71 16.52
C PRO A 16 20.62 8.31 17.14
N GLN A 17 21.41 8.03 18.18
CA GLN A 17 21.41 6.73 18.86
C GLN A 17 20.13 6.48 19.69
N TRP A 18 19.41 7.53 20.06
CA TRP A 18 18.15 7.47 20.80
C TRP A 18 16.95 7.91 19.95
N ALA A 19 17.16 8.09 18.64
CA ALA A 19 16.11 8.53 17.75
C ALA A 19 15.01 7.46 17.65
N PRO A 20 13.73 7.86 17.54
CA PRO A 20 12.62 6.96 17.28
C PRO A 20 12.84 6.08 16.04
N ALA A 21 13.39 6.65 14.97
CA ALA A 21 13.83 5.93 13.77
C ALA A 21 15.34 5.73 13.75
N GLN A 22 15.80 4.49 13.70
CA GLN A 22 17.21 4.11 13.58
C GLN A 22 17.62 4.13 12.10
N ALA A 23 17.71 5.32 11.54
CA ALA A 23 17.80 5.55 10.11
C ALA A 23 18.99 4.84 9.43
N VAL A 24 18.70 4.11 8.35
CA VAL A 24 19.65 3.39 7.50
C VAL A 24 19.74 4.08 6.15
N ALA A 25 20.96 4.30 5.64
CA ALA A 25 21.13 4.84 4.29
C ALA A 25 20.74 3.80 3.23
N TRP A 26 20.09 4.29 2.16
CA TRP A 26 19.84 3.47 0.97
C TRP A 26 20.21 4.25 -0.31
N SER A 27 20.28 3.51 -1.41
CA SER A 27 20.42 4.10 -2.76
C SER A 27 19.09 3.91 -3.48
N PRO A 28 18.31 4.96 -3.69
CA PRO A 28 17.07 4.87 -4.45
C PRO A 28 17.38 4.55 -5.91
N PRO A 29 16.49 3.84 -6.64
CA PRO A 29 16.56 3.75 -8.10
C PRO A 29 16.52 5.14 -8.73
N PRO A 30 16.99 5.30 -9.97
CA PRO A 30 16.81 6.54 -10.73
C PRO A 30 15.36 7.02 -10.67
N ASN A 31 15.17 8.32 -10.55
CA ASN A 31 13.83 8.91 -10.52
C ASN A 31 13.64 9.75 -11.78
N PRO A 32 12.78 9.32 -12.73
CA PRO A 32 12.53 10.05 -13.96
C PRO A 32 11.76 11.36 -13.74
N GLY A 33 11.20 11.54 -12.54
CA GLY A 33 10.24 12.61 -12.28
C GLY A 33 9.00 12.50 -13.16
N LEU A 34 8.25 13.57 -13.25
CA LEU A 34 7.06 13.63 -14.12
C LEU A 34 7.46 13.98 -15.55
N THR A 35 8.19 13.07 -16.23
CA THR A 35 8.66 13.25 -17.61
C THR A 35 8.37 12.02 -18.47
N GLY A 36 8.47 12.16 -19.79
CA GLY A 36 8.28 11.04 -20.72
C GLY A 36 6.90 10.38 -20.56
N VAL A 37 6.89 9.09 -20.29
CA VAL A 37 5.63 8.34 -20.09
C VAL A 37 4.86 8.78 -18.84
N PHE A 38 5.52 9.45 -17.89
CA PHE A 38 4.94 10.00 -16.68
C PHE A 38 4.65 11.51 -16.77
N ALA A 39 4.68 12.10 -17.97
CA ALA A 39 4.41 13.53 -18.14
C ALA A 39 3.02 13.89 -17.55
N PRO A 40 2.90 15.06 -16.88
CA PRO A 40 1.64 15.51 -16.28
C PRO A 40 0.51 15.61 -17.31
N ASN A 41 -0.70 15.30 -16.85
CA ASN A 41 -1.91 15.43 -17.63
C ASN A 41 -3.10 15.72 -16.71
N GLN A 42 -4.32 15.74 -17.24
CA GLN A 42 -5.56 15.98 -16.51
C GLN A 42 -6.55 14.80 -16.67
N ALA A 43 -6.05 13.58 -16.84
CA ALA A 43 -6.92 12.41 -17.05
C ALA A 43 -7.79 12.08 -15.83
N LEU A 44 -7.39 12.49 -14.62
CA LEU A 44 -8.15 12.32 -13.39
C LEU A 44 -9.17 13.44 -13.14
N SER A 45 -9.22 14.51 -13.96
CA SER A 45 -10.20 15.61 -13.81
C SER A 45 -11.66 15.16 -13.93
N ALA A 46 -11.90 13.99 -14.55
CA ALA A 46 -13.21 13.39 -14.71
C ALA A 46 -13.66 12.50 -13.54
N ILE A 47 -12.89 12.43 -12.44
CA ILE A 47 -13.30 11.71 -11.23
C ILE A 47 -14.61 12.27 -10.72
N THR A 48 -15.55 11.36 -10.45
CA THR A 48 -16.75 11.65 -9.67
C THR A 48 -16.62 11.00 -8.30
N GLU A 49 -17.09 11.68 -7.26
CA GLU A 49 -16.95 11.22 -5.89
C GLU A 49 -18.26 10.61 -5.37
N ILE A 50 -18.14 9.50 -4.64
CA ILE A 50 -19.23 8.88 -3.89
C ILE A 50 -18.87 9.02 -2.40
N PRO A 51 -19.57 9.85 -1.62
CA PRO A 51 -19.34 9.99 -0.19
C PRO A 51 -19.62 8.67 0.55
N VAL A 52 -18.66 8.20 1.36
CA VAL A 52 -18.76 6.97 2.14
C VAL A 52 -18.32 7.14 3.59
N GLY A 53 -17.53 8.16 3.90
CA GLY A 53 -16.95 8.45 5.21
C GLY A 53 -15.43 8.54 5.18
N PRO A 54 -14.77 8.71 6.35
CA PRO A 54 -13.38 9.12 6.43
C PRO A 54 -12.40 8.05 5.95
N ALA A 55 -11.45 8.48 5.12
CA ALA A 55 -10.27 7.76 4.68
C ALA A 55 -10.58 6.36 4.11
N PRO A 56 -11.41 6.23 3.05
CA PRO A 56 -11.67 4.96 2.37
C PRO A 56 -10.46 4.55 1.53
N GLU A 57 -9.51 3.85 2.15
CA GLU A 57 -8.19 3.55 1.59
C GLU A 57 -8.26 2.69 0.32
N HIS A 58 -9.16 1.68 0.32
CA HIS A 58 -9.30 0.71 -0.77
C HIS A 58 -10.78 0.53 -1.15
N VAL A 59 -11.00 0.21 -2.42
CA VAL A 59 -12.30 -0.26 -2.90
C VAL A 59 -12.11 -1.66 -3.48
N ALA A 60 -12.91 -2.62 -3.04
CA ALA A 60 -12.98 -3.94 -3.65
C ALA A 60 -14.29 -4.12 -4.42
N CYS A 61 -14.29 -4.97 -5.43
CA CYS A 61 -15.45 -5.27 -6.25
C CYS A 61 -15.64 -6.79 -6.32
N ASP A 62 -16.88 -7.26 -6.15
CA ASP A 62 -17.18 -8.67 -6.35
C ASP A 62 -17.70 -8.96 -7.77
N THR A 63 -17.92 -10.23 -8.06
CA THR A 63 -18.39 -10.69 -9.38
C THR A 63 -19.82 -10.27 -9.72
N GLN A 64 -20.55 -9.69 -8.76
CA GLN A 64 -21.89 -9.14 -8.95
C GLN A 64 -21.87 -7.61 -9.13
N GLY A 65 -20.67 -7.01 -9.12
CA GLY A 65 -20.49 -5.56 -9.20
C GLY A 65 -20.79 -4.81 -7.91
N ARG A 66 -20.92 -5.50 -6.76
CA ARG A 66 -21.04 -4.85 -5.46
C ARG A 66 -19.67 -4.34 -5.03
N LEU A 67 -19.66 -3.16 -4.47
CA LEU A 67 -18.46 -2.50 -4.00
C LEU A 67 -18.32 -2.65 -2.49
N TYR A 68 -17.09 -2.73 -2.03
CA TYR A 68 -16.74 -2.80 -0.62
C TYR A 68 -15.64 -1.78 -0.35
N THR A 69 -15.74 -1.10 0.78
CA THR A 69 -14.67 -0.23 1.26
C THR A 69 -14.59 -0.28 2.78
N SER A 70 -13.52 0.24 3.33
CA SER A 70 -13.34 0.34 4.78
C SER A 70 -12.98 1.77 5.15
N LEU A 71 -13.32 2.15 6.37
CA LEU A 71 -13.11 3.51 6.87
C LEU A 71 -12.10 3.53 8.01
N GLU A 72 -11.58 4.69 8.29
CA GLU A 72 -10.89 4.96 9.53
C GLU A 72 -11.82 4.61 10.71
N GLY A 73 -11.27 3.93 11.75
CA GLY A 73 -12.09 3.43 12.88
C GLY A 73 -12.69 2.06 12.68
N GLY A 74 -12.37 1.36 11.56
CA GLY A 74 -12.62 -0.07 11.41
C GLY A 74 -13.94 -0.45 10.74
N ALA A 75 -14.81 0.49 10.40
CA ALA A 75 -16.06 0.19 9.71
C ALA A 75 -15.77 -0.39 8.32
N VAL A 76 -16.52 -1.45 7.97
CA VAL A 76 -16.49 -2.07 6.64
C VAL A 76 -17.86 -1.87 6.00
N LEU A 77 -17.85 -1.32 4.79
CA LEU A 77 -19.05 -0.95 4.06
C LEU A 77 -19.21 -1.81 2.81
N ARG A 78 -20.46 -2.01 2.42
CA ARG A 78 -20.84 -2.58 1.13
C ARG A 78 -21.85 -1.66 0.46
N GLY A 79 -21.68 -1.43 -0.83
CA GLY A 79 -22.55 -0.54 -1.57
C GLY A 79 -22.54 -0.78 -3.07
N THR A 80 -23.04 0.22 -3.79
CA THR A 80 -23.13 0.24 -5.24
C THR A 80 -22.57 1.53 -5.80
N ALA A 81 -22.37 1.57 -7.10
CA ALA A 81 -21.95 2.79 -7.82
C ALA A 81 -22.97 3.95 -7.72
N THR A 82 -24.20 3.66 -7.35
CA THR A 82 -25.27 4.67 -7.18
C THR A 82 -25.26 5.35 -5.82
N GLY A 83 -24.39 4.92 -4.89
CA GLY A 83 -24.18 5.58 -3.60
C GLY A 83 -25.00 5.02 -2.43
N ASP A 84 -25.67 3.86 -2.60
CA ASP A 84 -26.32 3.16 -1.50
C ASP A 84 -25.30 2.31 -0.75
N TRP A 85 -24.96 2.71 0.49
CA TRP A 85 -23.93 2.06 1.29
C TRP A 85 -24.45 1.64 2.66
N ASP A 86 -24.20 0.37 3.03
CA ASP A 86 -24.50 -0.22 4.33
C ASP A 86 -23.21 -0.56 5.07
N ILE A 87 -23.16 -0.30 6.37
CA ILE A 87 -22.13 -0.84 7.26
C ILE A 87 -22.44 -2.31 7.49
N ILE A 88 -21.54 -3.20 7.06
CA ILE A 88 -21.71 -4.66 7.16
C ILE A 88 -20.89 -5.28 8.29
N GLY A 89 -19.99 -4.53 8.91
CA GLY A 89 -19.16 -4.96 10.03
C GLY A 89 -18.22 -3.87 10.51
N ASN A 90 -17.46 -4.19 11.58
CA ASN A 90 -16.40 -3.31 12.09
C ASN A 90 -15.29 -4.18 12.69
N THR A 91 -14.05 -3.99 12.25
CA THR A 91 -12.88 -4.74 12.73
C THR A 91 -12.37 -4.23 14.07
N GLY A 92 -12.71 -3.02 14.44
CA GLY A 92 -12.13 -2.31 15.59
C GLY A 92 -10.64 -2.01 15.43
N GLY A 93 -10.14 -2.06 14.20
CA GLY A 93 -8.77 -1.74 13.81
C GLY A 93 -8.70 -0.70 12.68
N ARG A 94 -7.80 -0.93 11.74
CA ARG A 94 -7.68 -0.15 10.50
C ARG A 94 -7.60 -1.11 9.31
N PRO A 95 -8.73 -1.57 8.79
CA PRO A 95 -8.76 -2.40 7.60
C PRO A 95 -8.33 -1.55 6.39
N LEU A 96 -7.39 -2.08 5.63
CA LEU A 96 -6.82 -1.51 4.41
C LEU A 96 -7.22 -2.39 3.22
N GLY A 97 -6.47 -3.43 2.89
CA GLY A 97 -6.78 -4.32 1.78
C GLY A 97 -8.04 -5.17 2.01
N LEU A 98 -8.89 -5.25 1.01
CA LEU A 98 -10.13 -6.01 1.02
C LEU A 98 -10.22 -6.95 -0.19
N ARG A 99 -10.70 -8.20 0.01
CA ARG A 99 -11.04 -9.13 -1.06
C ARG A 99 -12.37 -9.82 -0.77
N PRO A 100 -13.39 -9.67 -1.62
CA PRO A 100 -14.62 -10.43 -1.51
C PRO A 100 -14.36 -11.92 -1.66
N ASP A 101 -14.97 -12.75 -0.81
CA ASP A 101 -15.00 -14.17 -0.97
C ASP A 101 -16.20 -14.61 -1.85
N ARG A 102 -16.22 -15.90 -2.24
CA ARG A 102 -17.31 -16.46 -3.07
C ARG A 102 -18.60 -16.70 -2.29
N GLN A 103 -18.59 -16.56 -0.95
CA GLN A 103 -19.73 -16.78 -0.06
C GLN A 103 -20.37 -15.47 0.40
N GLY A 104 -19.87 -14.32 -0.07
CA GLY A 104 -20.36 -12.99 0.28
C GLY A 104 -19.75 -12.40 1.53
N GLY A 105 -18.67 -13.00 2.02
CA GLY A 105 -17.79 -12.47 3.05
C GLY A 105 -16.61 -11.70 2.46
N LEU A 106 -15.66 -11.33 3.30
CA LEU A 106 -14.46 -10.58 2.95
C LEU A 106 -13.22 -11.14 3.65
N TRP A 107 -12.13 -11.24 2.92
CA TRP A 107 -10.79 -11.32 3.47
C TRP A 107 -10.29 -9.90 3.65
N ILE A 108 -9.67 -9.63 4.80
CA ILE A 108 -9.31 -8.27 5.22
C ILE A 108 -7.87 -8.26 5.70
N ALA A 109 -7.05 -7.40 5.13
CA ALA A 109 -5.78 -6.98 5.67
C ALA A 109 -6.04 -5.80 6.61
N ASP A 110 -5.87 -6.00 7.90
CA ASP A 110 -6.06 -4.95 8.90
C ASP A 110 -4.73 -4.61 9.55
N SER A 111 -4.26 -3.39 9.37
CA SER A 111 -2.94 -2.95 9.81
C SER A 111 -2.76 -2.97 11.34
N MET A 112 -3.85 -3.06 12.09
CA MET A 112 -3.82 -3.10 13.57
C MET A 112 -4.26 -4.45 14.14
N LYS A 113 -4.96 -5.29 13.35
CA LYS A 113 -5.54 -6.56 13.83
C LYS A 113 -4.97 -7.78 13.12
N GLY A 114 -4.21 -7.60 12.03
CA GLY A 114 -3.63 -8.68 11.26
C GLY A 114 -4.50 -9.14 10.09
N LEU A 115 -4.36 -10.40 9.70
CA LEU A 115 -5.17 -10.99 8.64
C LEU A 115 -6.50 -11.50 9.22
N LEU A 116 -7.61 -11.05 8.66
CA LEU A 116 -8.96 -11.34 9.14
C LEU A 116 -9.83 -11.93 8.01
N HIS A 117 -10.88 -12.64 8.43
CA HIS A 117 -12.00 -13.00 7.56
C HIS A 117 -13.30 -12.53 8.19
N MET A 118 -14.12 -11.83 7.42
CA MET A 118 -15.47 -11.43 7.81
C MET A 118 -16.49 -12.27 7.03
N SER A 119 -17.38 -12.96 7.74
CA SER A 119 -18.45 -13.73 7.12
C SER A 119 -19.50 -12.82 6.47
N ALA A 120 -20.36 -13.38 5.60
CA ALA A 120 -21.50 -12.66 5.01
C ALA A 120 -22.47 -12.07 6.06
N ARG A 121 -22.38 -12.50 7.33
CA ARG A 121 -23.17 -11.98 8.46
C ARG A 121 -22.46 -10.91 9.28
N GLY A 122 -21.24 -10.52 8.87
CA GLY A 122 -20.41 -9.54 9.56
C GLY A 122 -19.61 -10.12 10.75
N GLU A 123 -19.59 -11.44 10.94
CA GLU A 123 -18.80 -12.09 12.00
C GLU A 123 -17.32 -12.12 11.60
N ILE A 124 -16.46 -11.60 12.48
CA ILE A 124 -15.01 -11.51 12.21
C ILE A 124 -14.26 -12.65 12.88
N THR A 125 -13.44 -13.33 12.09
CA THR A 125 -12.47 -14.34 12.53
C THR A 125 -11.06 -13.81 12.30
N VAL A 126 -10.22 -13.88 13.33
CA VAL A 126 -8.80 -13.56 13.23
C VAL A 126 -8.06 -14.79 12.72
N LEU A 127 -7.29 -14.64 11.65
CA LEU A 127 -6.57 -15.73 10.99
C LEU A 127 -5.09 -15.77 11.37
N ALA A 128 -4.43 -14.60 11.31
CA ALA A 128 -3.03 -14.46 11.67
C ALA A 128 -2.75 -13.08 12.26
N THR A 129 -2.08 -13.07 13.43
CA THR A 129 -1.61 -11.86 14.10
C THR A 129 -0.12 -11.89 14.40
N SER A 130 0.51 -13.03 14.15
CA SER A 130 1.94 -13.24 14.41
C SER A 130 2.53 -14.29 13.48
N LEU A 131 3.84 -14.24 13.31
CA LEU A 131 4.64 -15.24 12.61
C LEU A 131 5.86 -15.58 13.48
N ASP A 132 6.07 -16.87 13.76
CA ASP A 132 7.19 -17.38 14.61
C ASP A 132 7.27 -16.69 15.99
N GLY A 133 6.14 -16.29 16.54
CA GLY A 133 6.03 -15.61 17.84
C GLY A 133 6.17 -14.09 17.79
N GLU A 134 6.56 -13.52 16.65
CA GLU A 134 6.63 -12.08 16.45
C GLU A 134 5.32 -11.52 15.86
N PRO A 135 4.83 -10.39 16.34
CA PRO A 135 3.58 -9.82 15.85
C PRO A 135 3.70 -9.35 14.39
N LEU A 136 2.62 -9.53 13.63
CA LEU A 136 2.41 -8.81 12.37
C LEU A 136 2.01 -7.38 12.74
N ARG A 137 2.85 -6.40 12.36
CA ARG A 137 2.67 -5.02 12.82
C ARG A 137 1.89 -4.15 11.86
N PHE A 138 1.93 -4.51 10.56
CA PHE A 138 1.33 -3.68 9.53
C PHE A 138 0.86 -4.54 8.34
N VAL A 139 -0.21 -5.31 8.55
CA VAL A 139 -0.83 -6.08 7.46
C VAL A 139 -1.58 -5.09 6.56
N ASP A 140 -1.17 -4.99 5.29
CA ASP A 140 -1.56 -3.89 4.42
C ASP A 140 -2.53 -4.31 3.32
N ASP A 141 -2.11 -5.19 2.42
CA ASP A 141 -2.92 -5.62 1.30
C ASP A 141 -2.88 -7.14 1.10
N LEU A 142 -3.82 -7.66 0.30
CA LEU A 142 -3.92 -9.09 0.06
C LEU A 142 -4.50 -9.44 -1.32
N ASP A 143 -4.19 -10.65 -1.78
CA ASP A 143 -4.89 -11.32 -2.88
C ASP A 143 -5.03 -12.82 -2.60
N ILE A 144 -5.90 -13.53 -3.33
CA ILE A 144 -6.27 -14.91 -3.04
C ILE A 144 -6.15 -15.75 -4.29
N ASP A 145 -5.41 -16.86 -4.19
CA ASP A 145 -5.28 -17.81 -5.28
C ASP A 145 -6.45 -18.79 -5.37
N GLN A 146 -6.50 -19.54 -6.47
CA GLN A 146 -7.58 -20.52 -6.73
C GLN A 146 -7.60 -21.68 -5.73
N GLN A 147 -6.48 -21.90 -5.01
CA GLN A 147 -6.38 -22.87 -3.93
C GLN A 147 -6.90 -22.33 -2.59
N GLY A 148 -7.29 -21.06 -2.54
CA GLY A 148 -7.77 -20.39 -1.33
C GLY A 148 -6.65 -20.00 -0.37
N ARG A 149 -5.40 -19.93 -0.85
CA ARG A 149 -4.29 -19.37 -0.06
C ARG A 149 -4.28 -17.86 -0.21
N ILE A 150 -4.05 -17.18 0.90
CA ILE A 150 -4.03 -15.72 0.98
C ILE A 150 -2.59 -15.24 0.89
N TRP A 151 -2.29 -14.43 -0.12
CA TRP A 151 -1.04 -13.73 -0.31
C TRP A 151 -1.22 -12.32 0.24
N PHE A 152 -0.39 -11.90 1.18
CA PHE A 152 -0.57 -10.60 1.84
C PHE A 152 0.76 -9.97 2.23
N SER A 153 0.75 -8.66 2.35
CA SER A 153 1.91 -7.89 2.79
C SER A 153 1.84 -7.61 4.30
N ASP A 154 3.02 -7.59 4.93
CA ASP A 154 3.28 -7.00 6.23
C ASP A 154 4.31 -5.88 5.98
N ALA A 155 3.85 -4.65 5.92
CA ALA A 155 4.60 -3.53 5.40
C ALA A 155 5.84 -3.22 6.24
N SER A 156 5.76 -3.40 7.57
CA SER A 156 6.86 -3.17 8.50
C SER A 156 6.80 -4.14 9.68
N GLN A 157 7.97 -4.71 10.06
CA GLN A 157 8.13 -5.46 11.31
C GLN A 157 8.52 -4.54 12.49
N ARG A 158 8.74 -3.25 12.23
CA ARG A 158 9.24 -2.28 13.21
C ARG A 158 8.17 -1.33 13.71
N PHE A 159 7.36 -0.81 12.80
CA PHE A 159 6.40 0.25 13.06
C PHE A 159 4.99 -0.23 12.73
N ASP A 160 4.02 0.26 13.49
CA ASP A 160 2.61 0.04 13.21
C ASP A 160 2.00 1.21 12.40
N TYR A 161 0.73 1.11 12.09
CA TYR A 161 -0.01 2.11 11.31
C TYR A 161 0.12 3.54 11.87
N THR A 162 0.17 3.69 13.20
CA THR A 162 0.27 5.01 13.83
C THR A 162 1.67 5.63 13.73
N GLN A 163 2.63 4.87 13.24
CA GLN A 163 4.04 5.22 13.17
C GLN A 163 4.61 5.12 11.75
N VAL A 164 3.74 5.06 10.73
CA VAL A 164 4.13 4.85 9.32
C VAL A 164 5.24 5.80 8.86
N ALA A 165 5.17 7.09 9.25
CA ALA A 165 6.19 8.07 8.89
C ALA A 165 7.58 7.67 9.42
N LEU A 166 7.67 7.03 10.59
CA LEU A 166 8.95 6.60 11.15
C LEU A 166 9.58 5.47 10.33
N ASP A 167 8.79 4.59 9.70
CA ASP A 167 9.33 3.56 8.80
C ASP A 167 10.05 4.18 7.61
N PHE A 168 9.44 5.19 6.96
CA PHE A 168 10.05 5.93 5.86
C PHE A 168 11.28 6.73 6.32
N PHE A 169 11.26 7.30 7.53
CA PHE A 169 12.42 7.97 8.10
C PHE A 169 13.53 7.00 8.50
N GLU A 170 13.20 5.77 8.89
CA GLU A 170 14.19 4.73 9.17
C GLU A 170 14.80 4.17 7.88
N GLY A 171 13.98 3.87 6.88
CA GLY A 171 14.41 3.27 5.63
C GLY A 171 14.91 1.83 5.81
N SER A 172 14.47 1.16 6.88
CA SER A 172 14.76 -0.25 7.11
C SER A 172 13.94 -1.11 6.15
N ARG A 173 14.52 -2.21 5.71
CA ARG A 173 13.87 -3.13 4.78
C ARG A 173 13.29 -4.30 5.54
N THR A 174 12.25 -4.06 6.31
CA THR A 174 11.61 -5.06 7.15
C THR A 174 10.26 -5.56 6.62
N GLY A 175 9.78 -4.98 5.51
CA GLY A 175 8.57 -5.41 4.84
C GLY A 175 8.67 -6.80 4.24
N ARG A 176 7.55 -7.52 4.19
CA ARG A 176 7.46 -8.91 3.76
C ARG A 176 6.23 -9.17 2.89
N LEU A 177 6.37 -10.10 1.94
CA LEU A 177 5.25 -10.80 1.32
C LEU A 177 5.07 -12.13 2.04
N LEU A 178 3.87 -12.39 2.51
CA LEU A 178 3.50 -13.58 3.27
C LEU A 178 2.44 -14.38 2.50
N ARG A 179 2.33 -15.68 2.82
CA ARG A 179 1.26 -16.55 2.34
C ARG A 179 0.64 -17.30 3.51
N TYR A 180 -0.66 -17.15 3.68
CA TYR A 180 -1.44 -17.91 4.64
C TYR A 180 -2.21 -19.01 3.92
N ASP A 181 -2.13 -20.23 4.41
CA ASP A 181 -2.90 -21.38 3.95
C ASP A 181 -4.05 -21.66 4.92
N SER A 182 -5.28 -21.48 4.45
CA SER A 182 -6.49 -21.63 5.28
C SER A 182 -6.75 -23.09 5.71
N HIS A 183 -6.22 -24.09 5.00
CA HIS A 183 -6.39 -25.49 5.34
C HIS A 183 -5.44 -25.94 6.45
N THR A 184 -4.20 -25.47 6.39
CA THR A 184 -3.17 -25.83 7.39
C THR A 184 -3.05 -24.80 8.51
N GLN A 185 -3.66 -23.62 8.34
CA GLN A 185 -3.57 -22.46 9.23
C GLN A 185 -2.12 -22.00 9.46
N LYS A 186 -1.27 -22.14 8.44
CA LYS A 186 0.13 -21.73 8.50
C LYS A 186 0.39 -20.50 7.65
N THR A 187 1.22 -19.62 8.20
CA THR A 187 1.78 -18.47 7.49
C THR A 187 3.24 -18.75 7.15
N GLU A 188 3.65 -18.38 5.94
CA GLU A 188 5.01 -18.55 5.45
C GLU A 188 5.53 -17.24 4.86
N VAL A 189 6.84 -16.95 5.03
CA VAL A 189 7.50 -15.83 4.36
C VAL A 189 7.83 -16.25 2.93
N MET A 190 7.33 -15.51 1.96
CA MET A 190 7.56 -15.75 0.54
C MET A 190 8.60 -14.80 -0.05
N MET A 191 8.68 -13.58 0.48
CA MET A 191 9.69 -12.58 0.16
C MET A 191 9.89 -11.67 1.37
N ASP A 192 11.11 -11.27 1.65
CA ASP A 192 11.48 -10.34 2.71
C ASP A 192 12.44 -9.26 2.21
N GLY A 193 12.83 -8.38 3.11
CA GLY A 193 13.79 -7.32 2.83
C GLY A 193 13.23 -6.20 1.97
N LEU A 194 11.91 -5.96 2.01
CA LEU A 194 11.23 -4.89 1.28
C LEU A 194 11.17 -3.61 2.13
N PHE A 195 11.41 -2.47 1.49
CA PHE A 195 11.20 -1.17 2.11
C PHE A 195 9.72 -0.79 1.96
N PHE A 196 8.93 -1.13 2.96
CA PHE A 196 7.48 -0.96 3.03
C PHE A 196 6.76 -1.77 1.95
N ALA A 197 6.50 -3.06 2.25
CA ALA A 197 5.74 -3.96 1.38
C ALA A 197 4.27 -3.59 1.42
N ASN A 198 3.71 -3.15 0.29
CA ASN A 198 2.34 -2.63 0.18
C ASN A 198 1.49 -3.54 -0.72
N GLY A 199 0.86 -3.00 -1.74
CA GLY A 199 -0.07 -3.67 -2.62
C GLY A 199 0.36 -5.05 -3.12
N VAL A 200 -0.56 -6.02 -3.09
CA VAL A 200 -0.34 -7.40 -3.51
C VAL A 200 -1.37 -7.80 -4.55
N THR A 201 -0.92 -8.39 -5.66
CA THR A 201 -1.84 -8.97 -6.65
C THR A 201 -1.24 -10.19 -7.34
N LEU A 202 -2.07 -11.17 -7.65
CA LEU A 202 -1.70 -12.30 -8.49
C LEU A 202 -1.71 -11.90 -9.97
N GLY A 203 -0.76 -12.42 -10.71
CA GLY A 203 -0.68 -12.23 -12.15
C GLY A 203 -1.61 -13.15 -12.93
N HIS A 204 -1.53 -13.03 -14.26
CA HIS A 204 -2.30 -13.87 -15.17
C HIS A 204 -2.07 -15.35 -14.86
N ASN A 205 -3.15 -16.14 -14.83
CA ASN A 205 -3.14 -17.57 -14.48
C ASN A 205 -2.45 -17.92 -13.16
N GLU A 206 -2.20 -16.93 -12.28
CA GLU A 206 -1.40 -17.11 -11.04
C GLU A 206 0.00 -17.67 -11.33
N ASP A 207 0.61 -17.25 -12.42
CA ASP A 207 1.97 -17.65 -12.76
C ASP A 207 3.01 -16.95 -11.86
N TYR A 208 2.63 -15.82 -11.28
CA TYR A 208 3.41 -15.04 -10.34
C TYR A 208 2.53 -14.22 -9.40
N VAL A 209 3.12 -13.71 -8.33
CA VAL A 209 2.54 -12.69 -7.46
C VAL A 209 3.42 -11.43 -7.54
N LEU A 210 2.78 -10.28 -7.56
CA LEU A 210 3.42 -8.96 -7.49
C LEU A 210 3.26 -8.39 -6.09
N VAL A 211 4.27 -7.65 -5.63
CA VAL A 211 4.24 -6.87 -4.40
C VAL A 211 4.94 -5.52 -4.61
N ASN A 212 4.27 -4.45 -4.21
CA ASN A 212 4.82 -3.11 -4.26
C ASN A 212 5.86 -2.90 -3.16
N GLU A 213 7.02 -2.32 -3.51
CA GLU A 213 8.01 -1.80 -2.58
C GLU A 213 7.93 -0.27 -2.61
N THR A 214 7.10 0.29 -1.72
CA THR A 214 6.72 1.71 -1.72
C THR A 214 7.92 2.64 -1.59
N GLY A 215 8.80 2.35 -0.62
CA GLY A 215 9.97 3.19 -0.34
C GLY A 215 11.05 3.19 -1.43
N MET A 216 10.97 2.23 -2.38
CA MET A 216 11.90 2.15 -3.51
C MET A 216 11.26 2.53 -4.85
N GLY A 217 9.95 2.84 -4.88
CA GLY A 217 9.28 3.20 -6.11
C GLY A 217 9.32 2.11 -7.18
N ARG A 218 9.05 0.84 -6.79
CA ARG A 218 9.10 -0.30 -7.71
C ARG A 218 8.17 -1.43 -7.29
N VAL A 219 7.98 -2.39 -8.18
CA VAL A 219 7.17 -3.59 -7.97
C VAL A 219 8.03 -4.83 -8.17
N HIS A 220 8.01 -5.73 -7.20
CA HIS A 220 8.64 -7.04 -7.28
C HIS A 220 7.69 -8.09 -7.83
N ARG A 221 8.26 -9.11 -8.49
CA ARG A 221 7.56 -10.31 -8.94
C ARG A 221 8.21 -11.54 -8.36
N LEU A 222 7.39 -12.40 -7.78
CA LEU A 222 7.77 -13.76 -7.37
C LEU A 222 7.06 -14.75 -8.28
N TRP A 223 7.81 -15.54 -9.04
CA TRP A 223 7.28 -16.55 -9.91
C TRP A 223 6.78 -17.76 -9.12
N LEU A 224 5.57 -18.22 -9.43
CA LEU A 224 4.91 -19.33 -8.73
C LEU A 224 4.88 -20.61 -9.56
N LYS A 225 5.01 -20.50 -10.89
CA LYS A 225 4.88 -21.62 -11.84
C LYS A 225 6.01 -21.60 -12.88
N GLY A 226 6.14 -22.72 -13.59
CA GLY A 226 7.12 -22.88 -14.68
C GLY A 226 8.57 -22.97 -14.21
N ASP A 227 9.50 -22.79 -15.15
CA ASP A 227 10.95 -22.92 -14.92
C ASP A 227 11.51 -21.85 -13.98
N LYS A 228 10.78 -20.77 -13.78
CA LYS A 228 11.15 -19.67 -12.87
C LYS A 228 10.56 -19.80 -11.48
N ALA A 229 9.77 -20.84 -11.18
CA ALA A 229 9.11 -20.99 -9.89
C ALA A 229 10.09 -20.80 -8.71
N GLY A 230 9.73 -19.94 -7.76
CA GLY A 230 10.56 -19.55 -6.61
C GLY A 230 11.60 -18.45 -6.89
N GLN A 231 11.80 -18.05 -8.15
CA GLN A 231 12.67 -16.91 -8.48
C GLN A 231 11.93 -15.60 -8.31
N ARG A 232 12.69 -14.55 -7.95
CA ARG A 232 12.19 -13.17 -7.89
C ARG A 232 12.94 -12.29 -8.87
N ASP A 233 12.22 -11.35 -9.48
CA ASP A 233 12.77 -10.27 -10.29
C ASP A 233 12.00 -8.96 -10.03
N ILE A 234 12.45 -7.88 -10.65
CA ILE A 234 11.73 -6.61 -10.65
C ILE A 234 10.74 -6.64 -11.81
N PHE A 235 9.46 -6.40 -11.52
CA PHE A 235 8.40 -6.33 -12.51
C PHE A 235 8.37 -4.98 -13.22
N THR A 236 8.39 -3.87 -12.44
CA THR A 236 8.58 -2.51 -12.96
C THR A 236 9.37 -1.70 -11.93
N ASP A 237 10.21 -0.77 -12.39
CA ASP A 237 11.12 0.02 -11.57
C ASP A 237 11.07 1.50 -11.96
N GLU A 238 11.81 2.31 -11.23
CA GLU A 238 11.98 3.73 -11.51
C GLU A 238 10.65 4.51 -11.54
N LEU A 239 9.67 4.08 -10.76
CA LEU A 239 8.41 4.82 -10.66
C LEU A 239 8.65 6.17 -9.99
N PRO A 240 8.05 7.27 -10.49
CA PRO A 240 8.27 8.62 -9.92
C PRO A 240 7.54 8.84 -8.61
N GLY A 241 6.56 7.98 -8.29
CA GLY A 241 5.78 7.99 -7.06
C GLY A 241 6.05 6.80 -6.17
N THR A 242 5.38 6.79 -5.03
CA THR A 242 5.38 5.73 -4.03
C THR A 242 4.25 4.74 -4.36
N PRO A 243 4.51 3.57 -4.97
CA PRO A 243 3.44 2.63 -5.31
C PRO A 243 2.80 2.09 -4.02
N ASP A 244 1.48 2.20 -3.98
CA ASP A 244 0.64 1.79 -2.86
C ASP A 244 -0.12 0.50 -3.23
N ASN A 245 -1.41 0.50 -3.45
CA ASN A 245 -2.11 -0.70 -3.89
C ASN A 245 -1.92 -1.00 -5.38
N ILE A 246 -1.99 -2.30 -5.73
CA ILE A 246 -1.93 -2.80 -7.11
C ILE A 246 -3.06 -3.78 -7.37
N ARG A 247 -3.68 -3.74 -8.56
CA ARG A 247 -4.76 -4.67 -8.95
C ARG A 247 -4.65 -5.08 -10.40
N PHE A 248 -4.72 -6.39 -10.63
CA PHE A 248 -4.86 -6.97 -11.96
C PHE A 248 -6.32 -6.89 -12.42
N ASP A 249 -6.56 -6.43 -13.64
CA ASP A 249 -7.92 -6.33 -14.20
C ASP A 249 -8.45 -7.64 -14.82
N GLY A 250 -7.62 -8.69 -14.88
CA GLY A 250 -7.96 -9.94 -15.54
C GLY A 250 -7.81 -9.91 -17.07
N GLU A 251 -7.52 -8.76 -17.68
CA GLU A 251 -7.49 -8.56 -19.14
C GLU A 251 -6.09 -8.19 -19.66
N GLY A 252 -5.14 -7.90 -18.76
CA GLY A 252 -3.75 -7.64 -19.14
C GLY A 252 -3.18 -6.34 -18.56
N THR A 253 -3.92 -5.62 -17.72
CA THR A 253 -3.41 -4.39 -17.09
C THR A 253 -3.33 -4.56 -15.57
N PHE A 254 -2.20 -4.18 -15.00
CA PHE A 254 -2.00 -4.00 -13.58
C PHE A 254 -2.12 -2.50 -13.26
N TRP A 255 -3.13 -2.16 -12.48
CA TRP A 255 -3.39 -0.80 -12.05
C TRP A 255 -2.68 -0.52 -10.73
N ILE A 256 -1.90 0.55 -10.66
CA ILE A 256 -1.08 0.93 -9.51
C ILE A 256 -1.43 2.36 -9.10
N ALA A 257 -1.80 2.54 -7.84
CA ALA A 257 -2.00 3.85 -7.24
C ALA A 257 -0.68 4.37 -6.64
N MET A 258 -0.45 5.67 -6.72
CA MET A 258 0.71 6.35 -6.15
C MET A 258 0.26 7.61 -5.40
N PRO A 259 0.10 7.56 -4.06
CA PRO A 259 -0.42 8.68 -3.26
C PRO A 259 0.52 9.88 -3.17
N SER A 260 1.80 9.69 -3.41
CA SER A 260 2.79 10.77 -3.36
C SER A 260 3.95 10.55 -4.32
N LEU A 261 4.67 11.62 -4.63
CA LEU A 261 5.94 11.55 -5.35
C LEU A 261 7.07 11.20 -4.39
N ARG A 262 8.06 10.42 -4.86
CA ARG A 262 9.15 9.96 -3.99
C ARG A 262 10.39 10.88 -3.96
N ALA A 263 10.41 11.98 -4.74
CA ALA A 263 11.59 12.82 -4.90
C ALA A 263 12.14 13.36 -3.57
N ASP A 264 11.26 13.78 -2.64
CA ASP A 264 11.66 14.32 -1.35
C ASP A 264 12.23 13.24 -0.43
N LEU A 265 11.67 12.03 -0.46
CA LEU A 265 12.18 10.87 0.27
C LEU A 265 13.57 10.46 -0.27
N ASP A 266 13.72 10.40 -1.59
CA ASP A 266 14.99 10.08 -2.27
C ASP A 266 16.09 11.07 -1.91
N ALA A 267 15.78 12.36 -1.81
CA ALA A 267 16.74 13.41 -1.43
C ALA A 267 17.32 13.20 -0.02
N LEU A 268 16.58 12.53 0.85
CA LEU A 268 17.00 12.21 2.23
C LEU A 268 17.67 10.82 2.33
N ALA A 269 17.69 10.01 1.29
CA ALA A 269 18.10 8.61 1.31
C ALA A 269 19.52 8.40 1.88
N THR A 270 20.46 9.25 1.50
CA THR A 270 21.88 9.17 1.92
C THR A 270 22.19 9.97 3.20
N LEU A 271 21.17 10.52 3.87
CA LEU A 271 21.30 11.38 5.03
C LEU A 271 20.71 10.74 6.32
N PRO A 272 21.16 9.52 6.73
CA PRO A 272 20.53 8.79 7.82
C PRO A 272 20.57 9.58 9.16
N ARG A 273 21.63 10.29 9.45
CA ARG A 273 21.71 11.11 10.69
C ARG A 273 20.68 12.22 10.70
N LEU A 274 20.45 12.88 9.56
CA LEU A 274 19.43 13.92 9.46
C LEU A 274 18.03 13.33 9.65
N ARG A 275 17.71 12.21 9.00
CA ARG A 275 16.42 11.53 9.16
C ARG A 275 16.19 11.07 10.60
N ALA A 276 17.22 10.50 11.25
CA ALA A 276 17.16 10.15 12.66
C ALA A 276 16.88 11.37 13.56
N LEU A 277 17.50 12.52 13.29
CA LEU A 277 17.22 13.76 14.04
C LEU A 277 15.80 14.27 13.75
N LEU A 278 15.35 14.25 12.50
CA LEU A 278 13.99 14.67 12.15
C LEU A 278 12.92 13.76 12.78
N SER A 279 13.21 12.48 13.02
CA SER A 279 12.26 11.54 13.65
C SER A 279 11.88 11.90 15.10
N PHE A 280 12.54 12.87 15.75
CA PHE A 280 12.08 13.44 17.02
C PHE A 280 10.90 14.42 16.88
N LEU A 281 10.59 14.86 15.66
CA LEU A 281 9.42 15.70 15.42
C LEU A 281 8.12 14.91 15.64
N PRO A 282 7.02 15.57 15.97
CA PRO A 282 5.70 14.91 16.01
C PRO A 282 5.38 14.21 14.70
N ILE A 283 4.76 13.04 14.78
CA ILE A 283 4.41 12.22 13.58
C ILE A 283 3.57 13.04 12.59
N SER A 284 2.61 13.82 13.06
CA SER A 284 1.82 14.70 12.20
C SER A 284 2.62 15.72 11.39
N VAL A 285 3.79 16.12 11.89
CA VAL A 285 4.70 17.02 11.14
C VAL A 285 5.45 16.25 10.07
N LEU A 286 5.85 15.00 10.37
CA LEU A 286 6.52 14.13 9.42
C LEU A 286 5.58 13.71 8.28
N GLU A 287 4.34 13.38 8.59
CA GLU A 287 3.30 13.03 7.62
C GLU A 287 2.94 14.20 6.71
N ALA A 288 2.86 15.41 7.27
CA ALA A 288 2.59 16.62 6.48
C ALA A 288 3.71 16.99 5.50
N ALA A 289 4.89 16.37 5.61
CA ALA A 289 5.98 16.57 4.66
C ALA A 289 5.78 15.81 3.33
N ALA A 290 4.92 14.77 3.31
CA ALA A 290 4.59 14.07 2.09
C ALA A 290 3.74 14.95 1.16
N GLN A 291 4.16 15.10 -0.09
CA GLN A 291 3.37 15.85 -1.09
C GLN A 291 2.24 14.93 -1.59
N PRO A 292 0.96 15.25 -1.32
CA PRO A 292 -0.13 14.44 -1.80
C PRO A 292 -0.17 14.45 -3.34
N GLY A 293 -0.42 13.28 -3.93
CA GLY A 293 -0.50 13.10 -5.37
C GLY A 293 -1.85 12.53 -5.80
N SER A 294 -2.25 12.88 -7.02
CA SER A 294 -3.36 12.25 -7.73
C SER A 294 -2.75 11.53 -8.94
N PHE A 295 -2.31 10.29 -8.73
CA PHE A 295 -1.54 9.56 -9.72
C PHE A 295 -1.87 8.07 -9.73
N VAL A 296 -2.27 7.57 -10.90
CA VAL A 296 -2.54 6.15 -11.18
C VAL A 296 -1.89 5.78 -12.48
N ILE A 297 -1.26 4.60 -12.53
CA ILE A 297 -0.74 4.04 -13.78
C ILE A 297 -1.36 2.66 -14.06
N GLY A 298 -1.46 2.32 -15.34
CA GLY A 298 -1.71 0.97 -15.80
C GLY A 298 -0.45 0.42 -16.48
N VAL A 299 -0.01 -0.77 -16.10
CA VAL A 299 1.16 -1.44 -16.69
C VAL A 299 0.79 -2.79 -17.28
N ASN A 300 1.45 -3.18 -18.38
CA ASN A 300 1.24 -4.49 -19.01
C ASN A 300 1.97 -5.62 -18.25
N PRO A 301 1.78 -6.90 -18.61
CA PRO A 301 2.48 -8.04 -17.98
C PRO A 301 4.00 -8.03 -18.10
N GLU A 302 4.54 -7.23 -19.01
CA GLU A 302 5.98 -7.00 -19.21
C GLU A 302 6.52 -5.90 -18.28
N GLY A 303 5.63 -5.15 -17.57
CA GLY A 303 5.98 -4.06 -16.66
C GLY A 303 6.09 -2.69 -17.35
N GLU A 304 5.64 -2.57 -18.59
CA GLU A 304 5.65 -1.32 -19.35
C GLU A 304 4.38 -0.49 -19.08
N VAL A 305 4.53 0.81 -18.96
CA VAL A 305 3.43 1.74 -18.69
C VAL A 305 2.55 1.90 -19.94
N LEU A 306 1.28 1.51 -19.82
CA LEU A 306 0.24 1.67 -20.84
C LEU A 306 -0.59 2.94 -20.62
N HIS A 307 -0.90 3.22 -19.34
CA HIS A 307 -1.76 4.33 -18.95
C HIS A 307 -1.06 5.16 -17.89
N ASN A 308 -1.18 6.46 -18.04
CA ASN A 308 -0.69 7.47 -17.11
C ASN A 308 -1.86 8.42 -16.82
N LEU A 309 -2.45 8.30 -15.64
CA LEU A 309 -3.61 9.07 -15.22
C LEU A 309 -3.19 9.99 -14.08
N GLN A 310 -3.24 11.29 -14.30
CA GLN A 310 -2.83 12.31 -13.35
C GLN A 310 -3.80 13.50 -13.35
N ASP A 311 -3.82 14.20 -12.26
CA ASP A 311 -4.28 15.58 -12.14
C ASP A 311 -3.78 16.12 -10.80
N GLN A 312 -2.69 16.87 -10.81
CA GLN A 312 -2.05 17.35 -9.58
C GLN A 312 -2.90 18.39 -8.81
N ASP A 313 -3.85 19.02 -9.49
CA ASP A 313 -4.75 20.01 -8.90
C ASP A 313 -6.11 19.40 -8.47
N ASN A 314 -6.27 18.07 -8.62
CA ASN A 314 -7.54 17.40 -8.30
C ASN A 314 -7.80 17.40 -6.80
N PRO A 315 -9.02 17.81 -6.34
CA PRO A 315 -9.38 17.73 -4.93
C PRO A 315 -9.41 16.28 -4.39
N PHE A 316 -9.69 15.30 -5.25
CA PHE A 316 -9.53 13.89 -4.93
C PHE A 316 -8.05 13.49 -5.08
N HIS A 317 -7.33 13.51 -3.98
CA HIS A 317 -5.89 13.31 -3.93
C HIS A 317 -5.49 12.20 -2.93
N TYR A 318 -4.19 11.94 -2.82
CA TYR A 318 -3.63 10.87 -1.98
C TYR A 318 -4.26 9.52 -2.32
N ILE A 319 -4.28 9.20 -3.63
CA ILE A 319 -4.90 7.98 -4.16
C ILE A 319 -4.05 6.78 -3.77
N THR A 320 -4.58 5.94 -2.87
CA THR A 320 -3.92 4.75 -2.34
C THR A 320 -4.37 3.47 -3.02
N GLY A 321 -5.63 3.43 -3.46
CA GLY A 321 -6.21 2.26 -4.11
C GLY A 321 -6.78 2.55 -5.50
N VAL A 322 -6.67 1.56 -6.40
CA VAL A 322 -7.31 1.58 -7.72
C VAL A 322 -7.79 0.17 -8.05
N THR A 323 -9.10 0.03 -8.24
CA THR A 323 -9.72 -1.27 -8.50
C THR A 323 -10.58 -1.21 -9.76
N PRO A 324 -10.25 -1.96 -10.81
CA PRO A 324 -11.09 -2.11 -11.97
C PRO A 324 -12.35 -2.91 -11.63
N CYS A 325 -13.52 -2.40 -12.03
CA CYS A 325 -14.80 -3.05 -11.86
C CYS A 325 -15.75 -2.66 -13.00
N GLY A 326 -16.05 -3.61 -13.89
CA GLY A 326 -16.77 -3.32 -15.12
C GLY A 326 -16.03 -2.28 -15.97
N ASN A 327 -16.72 -1.23 -16.37
CA ASN A 327 -16.15 -0.16 -17.19
C ASN A 327 -15.52 0.98 -16.37
N ASN A 328 -15.36 0.81 -15.08
CA ASN A 328 -14.86 1.85 -14.19
C ASN A 328 -13.61 1.42 -13.42
N LEU A 329 -12.81 2.42 -13.04
CA LEU A 329 -11.82 2.35 -11.99
C LEU A 329 -12.42 3.00 -10.73
N TYR A 330 -12.40 2.28 -9.62
CA TYR A 330 -12.77 2.79 -8.30
C TYR A 330 -11.51 3.11 -7.52
N LEU A 331 -11.46 4.31 -6.96
CA LEU A 331 -10.27 4.87 -6.32
C LEU A 331 -10.50 5.03 -4.83
N GLY A 332 -9.55 4.58 -4.03
CA GLY A 332 -9.47 4.83 -2.60
C GLY A 332 -8.50 5.97 -2.28
N SER A 333 -8.68 6.58 -1.12
CA SER A 333 -7.79 7.63 -0.62
C SER A 333 -7.77 7.64 0.91
N LEU A 334 -6.60 7.92 1.49
CA LEU A 334 -6.46 8.12 2.93
C LEU A 334 -6.85 9.53 3.41
N GLN A 335 -7.08 10.47 2.50
CA GLN A 335 -7.27 11.88 2.84
C GLN A 335 -8.62 12.46 2.35
N THR A 336 -9.53 11.62 1.88
CA THR A 336 -10.87 12.04 1.45
C THR A 336 -11.96 11.37 2.29
N GLU A 337 -13.20 11.84 2.17
CA GLU A 337 -14.40 11.23 2.77
C GLU A 337 -15.25 10.49 1.71
N ALA A 338 -14.68 10.27 0.55
CA ALA A 338 -15.35 9.68 -0.59
C ALA A 338 -14.43 8.67 -1.31
N ILE A 339 -15.01 7.73 -2.02
CA ILE A 339 -14.32 6.98 -3.08
C ILE A 339 -14.46 7.71 -4.40
N GLY A 340 -13.42 7.63 -5.23
CA GLY A 340 -13.44 8.16 -6.59
C GLY A 340 -13.96 7.14 -7.61
N VAL A 341 -14.62 7.61 -8.65
CA VAL A 341 -15.04 6.78 -9.80
C VAL A 341 -14.59 7.45 -11.09
N LEU A 342 -13.89 6.70 -11.92
CA LEU A 342 -13.41 7.12 -13.22
C LEU A 342 -13.74 6.06 -14.27
N ALA A 343 -14.15 6.47 -15.47
CA ALA A 343 -14.28 5.53 -16.58
C ALA A 343 -12.91 4.93 -16.92
N ARG A 344 -12.86 3.60 -17.12
CA ARG A 344 -11.64 2.91 -17.52
C ARG A 344 -11.26 3.32 -18.95
N PRO A 345 -10.01 3.79 -19.19
CA PRO A 345 -9.56 4.24 -20.50
C PRO A 345 -9.45 3.12 -21.52
#